data_8832364ce3520f4351f0115e4ab477db
#
_entry.id   8832364ce3520f4351f0115e4ab477db
#
_cell.length_a   1.000
_cell.length_b   1.000
_cell.length_c   1.000
_cell.angle_alpha   90.00
_cell.angle_beta   90.00
_cell.angle_gamma   90.00
#
_symmetry.space_group_name_H-M   'P 1'
#
loop_
_entity.id
_entity.type
_entity.pdbx_description
1 polymer ?
#
loop_
_entity_poly.entity_id
_entity_poly.type
_entity_poly.pdbx_seq_one_letter_code
_entity_poly.pdbx_strand_id
1 'polypeptide(L)'
;MRDLNNLKEQIAKHEGYEPRVYKCSNGFDTIGYGFAIKDLFMDEEIAGLILDKKIRGILASIEGNEDWDSWFFDKPEPVQDVLVNMIFQIGFSGVRKFKKTIQYIKDDNFLMASEEMLDSKWARSDSPNRAKELSDILKSQ
;
A
#
# COMPACT_ATOMS: atom_id res chain seq x y z
N MET A 1 27.36 20.56 -9.79
CA MET A 1 25.90 20.85 -9.71
C MET A 1 25.64 21.70 -8.46
N ARG A 2 24.77 22.67 -8.59
CA ARG A 2 24.43 23.56 -7.47
C ARG A 2 23.71 22.78 -6.36
N ASP A 3 24.15 22.97 -5.11
CA ASP A 3 23.43 22.47 -3.96
C ASP A 3 22.15 23.28 -3.72
N LEU A 4 21.00 22.62 -3.65
CA LEU A 4 19.69 23.26 -3.47
C LEU A 4 19.21 23.24 -2.03
N ASN A 5 19.93 22.65 -1.08
CA ASN A 5 19.43 22.42 0.26
C ASN A 5 19.05 23.72 0.99
N ASN A 6 19.91 24.73 0.94
CA ASN A 6 19.62 26.02 1.57
C ASN A 6 18.39 26.70 0.97
N LEU A 7 18.23 26.63 -0.36
CA LEU A 7 17.08 27.20 -1.04
C LEU A 7 15.79 26.46 -0.69
N LYS A 8 15.85 25.13 -0.62
CA LYS A 8 14.71 24.31 -0.19
C LYS A 8 14.25 24.66 1.21
N GLU A 9 15.19 24.78 2.16
CA GLU A 9 14.88 25.17 3.54
C GLU A 9 14.24 26.56 3.61
N GLN A 10 14.76 27.49 2.82
CA GLN A 10 14.23 28.85 2.74
C GLN A 10 12.80 28.87 2.22
N ILE A 11 12.52 28.17 1.13
CA ILE A 11 11.18 28.08 0.54
C ILE A 11 10.24 27.35 1.49
N ALA A 12 10.66 26.21 2.06
CA ALA A 12 9.87 25.44 3.01
C ALA A 12 9.44 26.29 4.23
N LYS A 13 10.35 27.12 4.74
CA LYS A 13 10.06 28.04 5.84
C LYS A 13 9.01 29.09 5.46
N HIS A 14 9.06 29.63 4.25
CA HIS A 14 8.12 30.64 3.77
C HIS A 14 6.75 30.05 3.45
N GLU A 15 6.73 28.89 2.80
CA GLU A 15 5.47 28.25 2.36
C GLU A 15 4.76 27.47 3.47
N GLY A 16 5.50 26.98 4.46
CA GLY A 16 4.98 26.07 5.47
C GLY A 16 4.75 24.67 4.90
N TYR A 17 4.63 23.69 5.80
CA TYR A 17 4.40 22.30 5.42
C TYR A 17 3.04 21.83 5.92
N GLU A 18 2.23 21.30 5.00
CA GLU A 18 0.93 20.70 5.32
C GLU A 18 0.83 19.31 4.69
N PRO A 19 0.73 18.24 5.49
CA PRO A 19 0.75 16.86 4.96
C PRO A 19 -0.56 16.47 4.27
N ARG A 20 -1.64 17.21 4.47
CA ARG A 20 -2.96 16.91 3.92
C ARG A 20 -3.46 18.05 3.06
N VAL A 21 -4.38 17.72 2.15
CA VAL A 21 -5.02 18.72 1.30
C VAL A 21 -5.77 19.75 2.16
N TYR A 22 -5.57 21.02 1.83
CA TYR A 22 -6.27 22.15 2.45
C TYR A 22 -6.62 23.19 1.39
N LYS A 23 -7.51 24.11 1.73
CA LYS A 23 -7.83 25.25 0.87
C LYS A 23 -6.88 26.41 1.16
N CYS A 24 -6.16 26.89 0.16
CA CYS A 24 -5.34 28.10 0.31
C CYS A 24 -6.23 29.37 0.38
N SER A 25 -5.63 30.53 0.63
CA SER A 25 -6.35 31.80 0.71
C SER A 25 -7.19 32.13 -0.52
N ASN A 26 -6.82 31.63 -1.69
CA ASN A 26 -7.56 31.81 -2.95
C ASN A 26 -8.58 30.69 -3.22
N GLY A 27 -8.77 29.76 -2.27
CA GLY A 27 -9.77 28.69 -2.38
C GLY A 27 -9.36 27.47 -3.18
N PHE A 28 -8.09 27.34 -3.58
CA PHE A 28 -7.59 26.19 -4.31
C PHE A 28 -7.11 25.08 -3.37
N ASP A 29 -7.38 23.82 -3.76
CA ASP A 29 -6.84 22.64 -3.07
C ASP A 29 -5.31 22.65 -3.17
N THR A 30 -4.65 22.54 -2.01
CA THR A 30 -3.21 22.72 -1.84
C THR A 30 -2.67 21.65 -0.91
N ILE A 31 -1.43 21.22 -1.08
CA ILE A 31 -0.77 20.21 -0.24
C ILE A 31 0.74 20.48 -0.17
N GLY A 32 1.40 19.97 0.87
CA GLY A 32 2.85 20.04 1.00
C GLY A 32 3.33 21.45 1.28
N TYR A 33 4.24 21.95 0.47
CA TYR A 33 4.80 23.30 0.58
C TYR A 33 4.09 24.27 -0.36
N GLY A 34 2.78 24.41 -0.18
CA GLY A 34 2.02 25.33 -0.99
C GLY A 34 1.75 24.87 -2.41
N PHE A 35 1.78 23.55 -2.67
CA PHE A 35 1.57 23.01 -4.02
C PHE A 35 0.09 23.00 -4.36
N ALA A 36 -0.33 23.80 -5.34
CA ALA A 36 -1.69 23.73 -5.86
C ALA A 36 -1.91 22.38 -6.59
N ILE A 37 -2.92 21.63 -6.15
CA ILE A 37 -3.19 20.28 -6.72
C ILE A 37 -3.45 20.34 -8.22
N LYS A 38 -4.15 21.36 -8.68
CA LYS A 38 -4.47 21.54 -10.11
C LYS A 38 -3.23 21.66 -11.01
N ASP A 39 -2.11 22.11 -10.46
CA ASP A 39 -0.86 22.33 -11.19
C ASP A 39 0.18 21.24 -10.87
N LEU A 40 -0.17 20.30 -9.98
CA LEU A 40 0.76 19.26 -9.55
C LEU A 40 0.86 18.15 -10.60
N PHE A 41 2.07 17.94 -11.11
CA PHE A 41 2.38 16.83 -12.00
C PHE A 41 3.17 15.77 -11.23
N MET A 42 2.63 14.55 -11.21
CA MET A 42 3.26 13.41 -10.55
C MET A 42 3.95 12.56 -11.63
N ASP A 43 5.27 12.69 -11.75
CA ASP A 43 6.05 11.80 -12.60
C ASP A 43 6.26 10.43 -11.95
N GLU A 44 6.85 9.49 -12.70
CA GLU A 44 7.05 8.12 -12.19
C GLU A 44 7.98 8.06 -10.98
N GLU A 45 8.98 8.95 -10.90
CA GLU A 45 9.88 9.01 -9.75
C GLU A 45 9.11 9.38 -8.48
N ILE A 46 8.29 10.42 -8.53
CA ILE A 46 7.46 10.86 -7.41
C ILE A 46 6.45 9.76 -7.05
N ALA A 47 5.79 9.20 -8.04
CA ALA A 47 4.83 8.10 -7.83
C ALA A 47 5.50 6.89 -7.17
N GLY A 48 6.71 6.54 -7.59
CA GLY A 48 7.50 5.47 -7.00
C GLY A 48 7.85 5.71 -5.54
N LEU A 49 8.22 6.95 -5.18
CA LEU A 49 8.50 7.33 -3.80
C LEU A 49 7.25 7.22 -2.91
N ILE A 50 6.10 7.64 -3.43
CA ILE A 50 4.82 7.52 -2.71
C ILE A 50 4.45 6.05 -2.54
N LEU A 51 4.61 5.23 -3.59
CA LEU A 51 4.34 3.80 -3.54
C LEU A 51 5.23 3.11 -2.49
N ASP A 52 6.53 3.42 -2.47
CA ASP A 52 7.46 2.89 -1.46
C ASP A 52 6.99 3.21 -0.04
N LYS A 53 6.61 4.47 0.21
CA LYS A 53 6.10 4.88 1.52
C LYS A 53 4.80 4.16 1.89
N LYS A 54 3.90 3.95 0.95
CA LYS A 54 2.65 3.21 1.18
C LYS A 54 2.92 1.75 1.53
N ILE A 55 3.83 1.09 0.83
CA ILE A 55 4.23 -0.30 1.11
C ILE A 55 4.86 -0.40 2.51
N ARG A 56 5.79 0.50 2.83
CA ARG A 56 6.40 0.55 4.18
C ARG A 56 5.36 0.78 5.26
N GLY A 57 4.38 1.63 5.00
CA GLY A 57 3.25 1.87 5.92
C GLY A 57 2.40 0.62 6.14
N ILE A 58 2.15 -0.16 5.10
CA ILE A 58 1.44 -1.44 5.20
C ILE A 58 2.24 -2.42 6.07
N LEU A 59 3.52 -2.59 5.79
CA LEU A 59 4.39 -3.47 6.57
C LEU A 59 4.46 -3.04 8.04
N ALA A 60 4.53 -1.75 8.31
CA ALA A 60 4.50 -1.21 9.67
C ALA A 60 3.17 -1.50 10.38
N SER A 61 2.05 -1.43 9.66
CA SER A 61 0.73 -1.78 10.20
C SER A 61 0.63 -3.26 10.55
N ILE A 62 1.23 -4.13 9.73
CA ILE A 62 1.29 -5.57 10.01
C ILE A 62 2.14 -5.83 11.26
N GLU A 63 3.33 -5.23 11.33
CA GLU A 63 4.23 -5.34 12.48
C GLU A 63 3.57 -4.84 13.76
N GLY A 64 2.77 -3.78 13.68
CA GLY A 64 2.01 -3.24 14.81
C GLY A 64 0.77 -4.06 15.21
N ASN A 65 0.41 -5.07 14.44
CA ASN A 65 -0.72 -5.97 14.75
C ASN A 65 -0.18 -7.26 15.34
N GLU A 66 -0.43 -7.48 16.63
CA GLU A 66 0.14 -8.60 17.40
C GLU A 66 -0.13 -9.98 16.77
N ASP A 67 -1.35 -10.21 16.26
CA ASP A 67 -1.68 -11.47 15.61
C ASP A 67 -0.87 -11.65 14.32
N TRP A 68 -0.90 -10.67 13.43
CA TRP A 68 -0.20 -10.76 12.14
C TRP A 68 1.32 -10.78 12.29
N ASP A 69 1.87 -10.00 13.21
CA ASP A 69 3.31 -9.98 13.49
C ASP A 69 3.82 -11.36 13.92
N SER A 70 2.98 -12.12 14.60
CA SER A 70 3.36 -13.45 15.12
C SER A 70 3.60 -14.51 14.04
N TRP A 71 3.14 -14.29 12.80
CA TRP A 71 3.26 -15.30 11.75
C TRP A 71 3.66 -14.74 10.36
N PHE A 72 3.32 -13.49 10.05
CA PHE A 72 3.42 -12.95 8.69
C PHE A 72 4.86 -12.95 8.18
N PHE A 73 5.80 -12.45 8.97
CA PHE A 73 7.19 -12.28 8.55
C PHE A 73 7.98 -13.59 8.47
N ASP A 74 7.44 -14.69 8.97
CA ASP A 74 8.01 -16.03 8.84
C ASP A 74 7.63 -16.71 7.52
N LYS A 75 6.68 -16.13 6.76
CA LYS A 75 6.26 -16.68 5.48
C LYS A 75 7.22 -16.32 4.36
N PRO A 76 7.29 -17.14 3.28
CA PRO A 76 8.09 -16.78 2.10
C PRO A 76 7.75 -15.39 1.58
N GLU A 77 8.75 -14.65 1.09
CA GLU A 77 8.52 -13.31 0.56
C GLU A 77 7.40 -13.23 -0.49
N PRO A 78 7.30 -14.16 -1.46
CA PRO A 78 6.20 -14.11 -2.42
C PRO A 78 4.81 -14.20 -1.77
N VAL A 79 4.68 -14.94 -0.66
CA VAL A 79 3.43 -15.03 0.11
C VAL A 79 3.14 -13.71 0.82
N GLN A 80 4.16 -13.12 1.43
CA GLN A 80 4.06 -11.79 2.04
C GLN A 80 3.63 -10.75 0.99
N ASP A 81 4.24 -10.77 -0.18
CA ASP A 81 3.95 -9.85 -1.27
C ASP A 81 2.50 -9.96 -1.76
N VAL A 82 1.95 -11.16 -1.86
CA VAL A 82 0.54 -11.36 -2.20
C VAL A 82 -0.37 -10.64 -1.20
N LEU A 83 -0.11 -10.81 0.09
CA LEU A 83 -0.93 -10.18 1.13
C LEU A 83 -0.78 -8.65 1.15
N VAL A 84 0.45 -8.15 1.00
CA VAL A 84 0.69 -6.69 0.91
C VAL A 84 0.01 -6.10 -0.32
N ASN A 85 0.06 -6.80 -1.46
CA ASN A 85 -0.61 -6.38 -2.70
C ASN A 85 -2.13 -6.27 -2.50
N MET A 86 -2.73 -7.25 -1.85
CA MET A 86 -4.16 -7.21 -1.49
C MET A 86 -4.48 -6.07 -0.54
N ILE A 87 -3.67 -5.89 0.51
CA ILE A 87 -3.86 -4.80 1.49
C ILE A 87 -3.77 -3.44 0.80
N PHE A 88 -2.84 -3.27 -0.14
CA PHE A 88 -2.72 -2.03 -0.90
C PHE A 88 -4.02 -1.65 -1.59
N GLN A 89 -4.72 -2.63 -2.16
CA GLN A 89 -5.97 -2.38 -2.90
C GLN A 89 -7.19 -2.26 -1.99
N ILE A 90 -7.40 -3.21 -1.07
CA ILE A 90 -8.65 -3.32 -0.31
C ILE A 90 -8.52 -2.98 1.18
N GLY A 91 -7.33 -2.56 1.60
CA GLY A 91 -7.05 -2.21 2.99
C GLY A 91 -6.79 -3.41 3.90
N PHE A 92 -6.15 -3.16 5.02
CA PHE A 92 -5.80 -4.21 6.00
C PHE A 92 -7.08 -4.86 6.57
N SER A 93 -8.06 -4.06 6.95
CA SER A 93 -9.33 -4.60 7.47
C SER A 93 -10.08 -5.43 6.44
N GLY A 94 -9.99 -5.06 5.15
CA GLY A 94 -10.58 -5.84 4.05
C GLY A 94 -9.94 -7.21 3.91
N VAL A 95 -8.61 -7.27 3.92
CA VAL A 95 -7.88 -8.54 3.81
C VAL A 95 -8.11 -9.43 5.03
N ARG A 96 -8.20 -8.87 6.23
CA ARG A 96 -8.47 -9.64 7.45
C ARG A 96 -9.82 -10.38 7.43
N LYS A 97 -10.75 -9.98 6.56
CA LYS A 97 -12.02 -10.69 6.37
C LYS A 97 -11.86 -12.00 5.60
N PHE A 98 -10.75 -12.21 4.91
CA PHE A 98 -10.42 -13.47 4.24
C PHE A 98 -9.92 -14.51 5.26
N LYS A 99 -10.74 -14.83 6.23
CA LYS A 99 -10.35 -15.64 7.41
C LYS A 99 -9.85 -17.03 7.06
N LYS A 100 -10.52 -17.72 6.12
CA LYS A 100 -10.12 -19.06 5.70
C LYS A 100 -8.81 -19.05 4.92
N THR A 101 -8.68 -18.10 3.98
CA THR A 101 -7.45 -17.91 3.23
C THR A 101 -6.26 -17.69 4.16
N ILE A 102 -6.42 -16.79 5.12
CA ILE A 102 -5.38 -16.47 6.11
C ILE A 102 -5.03 -17.70 6.95
N GLN A 103 -6.03 -18.47 7.38
CA GLN A 103 -5.77 -19.68 8.15
C GLN A 103 -4.97 -20.71 7.34
N TYR A 104 -5.30 -20.91 6.07
CA TYR A 104 -4.52 -21.78 5.20
C TYR A 104 -3.08 -21.28 5.01
N ILE A 105 -2.88 -19.95 4.91
CA ILE A 105 -1.53 -19.37 4.83
C ILE A 105 -0.77 -19.61 6.13
N LYS A 106 -1.39 -19.41 7.28
CA LYS A 106 -0.78 -19.69 8.59
C LYS A 106 -0.32 -21.15 8.70
N ASP A 107 -1.10 -22.08 8.14
CA ASP A 107 -0.83 -23.52 8.15
C ASP A 107 0.11 -23.95 7.00
N ASP A 108 0.69 -23.03 6.25
CA ASP A 108 1.54 -23.28 5.07
C ASP A 108 0.83 -24.08 3.97
N ASN A 109 -0.50 -24.07 3.96
CA ASN A 109 -1.31 -24.69 2.91
C ASN A 109 -1.63 -23.68 1.81
N PHE A 110 -0.62 -23.32 1.03
CA PHE A 110 -0.73 -22.27 0.02
C PHE A 110 -1.62 -22.65 -1.15
N LEU A 111 -1.70 -23.95 -1.47
CA LEU A 111 -2.62 -24.43 -2.50
C LEU A 111 -4.07 -24.16 -2.12
N MET A 112 -4.49 -24.54 -0.91
CA MET A 112 -5.84 -24.29 -0.44
C MET A 112 -6.12 -22.80 -0.26
N ALA A 113 -5.12 -22.04 0.20
CA ALA A 113 -5.23 -20.57 0.29
C ALA A 113 -5.49 -19.96 -1.09
N SER A 114 -4.80 -20.43 -2.13
CA SER A 114 -4.97 -19.94 -3.50
C SER A 114 -6.38 -20.20 -4.04
N GLU A 115 -6.95 -21.33 -3.71
CA GLU A 115 -8.32 -21.68 -4.12
C GLU A 115 -9.36 -20.88 -3.33
N GLU A 116 -9.17 -20.78 -2.02
CA GLU A 116 -10.11 -20.09 -1.13
C GLU A 116 -10.21 -18.60 -1.43
N MET A 117 -9.09 -17.94 -1.75
CA MET A 117 -9.11 -16.50 -2.06
C MET A 117 -9.90 -16.17 -3.31
N LEU A 118 -10.04 -17.13 -4.24
CA LEU A 118 -10.83 -16.96 -5.45
C LEU A 118 -12.33 -17.05 -5.19
N ASP A 119 -12.74 -17.64 -4.07
CA ASP A 119 -14.14 -17.68 -3.65
C ASP A 119 -14.51 -16.40 -2.90
N SER A 120 -14.49 -15.28 -3.60
CA SER A 120 -14.78 -13.97 -3.05
C SER A 120 -15.34 -13.03 -4.10
N LYS A 121 -16.10 -12.02 -3.69
CA LYS A 121 -16.57 -10.97 -4.58
C LYS A 121 -15.38 -10.24 -5.24
N TRP A 122 -14.31 -10.03 -4.50
CA TRP A 122 -13.09 -9.44 -5.01
C TRP A 122 -12.55 -10.19 -6.23
N ALA A 123 -12.47 -11.51 -6.16
CA ALA A 123 -11.99 -12.35 -7.27
C ALA A 123 -13.01 -12.51 -8.39
N ARG A 124 -14.31 -12.59 -8.04
CA ARG A 124 -15.36 -12.85 -9.04
C ARG A 124 -15.73 -11.61 -9.87
N SER A 125 -15.71 -10.41 -9.26
CA SER A 125 -16.20 -9.21 -9.93
C SER A 125 -15.31 -7.98 -9.79
N ASP A 126 -14.71 -7.73 -8.63
CA ASP A 126 -13.99 -6.47 -8.40
C ASP A 126 -12.64 -6.43 -9.11
N SER A 127 -11.84 -7.50 -9.00
CA SER A 127 -10.50 -7.59 -9.59
C SER A 127 -10.12 -9.00 -10.03
N PRO A 128 -10.81 -9.59 -11.01
CA PRO A 128 -10.59 -10.99 -11.41
C PRO A 128 -9.15 -11.29 -11.87
N ASN A 129 -8.57 -10.41 -12.67
CA ASN A 129 -7.23 -10.63 -13.22
C ASN A 129 -6.15 -10.57 -12.12
N ARG A 130 -6.24 -9.57 -11.25
CA ARG A 130 -5.32 -9.42 -10.12
C ARG A 130 -5.45 -10.60 -9.17
N ALA A 131 -6.67 -11.00 -8.85
CA ALA A 131 -6.93 -12.15 -7.99
C ALA A 131 -6.33 -13.44 -8.57
N LYS A 132 -6.47 -13.66 -9.87
CA LYS A 132 -5.89 -14.82 -10.55
C LYS A 132 -4.36 -14.81 -10.46
N GLU A 133 -3.72 -13.68 -10.76
CA GLU A 133 -2.27 -13.56 -10.70
C GLU A 133 -1.75 -13.84 -9.29
N LEU A 134 -2.37 -13.24 -8.28
CA LEU A 134 -1.97 -13.44 -6.88
C LEU A 134 -2.22 -14.86 -6.40
N SER A 135 -3.34 -15.47 -6.81
CA SER A 135 -3.63 -16.88 -6.54
C SER A 135 -2.58 -17.80 -7.17
N ASP A 136 -2.18 -17.54 -8.40
CA ASP A 136 -1.14 -18.33 -9.10
C ASP A 136 0.20 -18.25 -8.35
N ILE A 137 0.55 -17.09 -7.80
CA ILE A 137 1.77 -16.93 -6.99
C ILE A 137 1.70 -17.80 -5.73
N LEU A 138 0.59 -17.76 -4.99
CA LEU A 138 0.40 -18.65 -3.82
C LEU A 138 0.49 -20.11 -4.19
N LYS A 139 -0.18 -20.50 -5.27
CA LYS A 139 -0.22 -21.89 -5.73
C LYS A 139 1.16 -22.44 -6.06
N SER A 140 2.09 -21.60 -6.49
CA SER A 140 3.45 -22.00 -6.87
C SER A 140 4.41 -22.10 -5.69
N GLN A 141 3.99 -21.73 -4.48
CA GLN A 141 4.81 -21.88 -3.27
C GLN A 141 4.61 -23.26 -2.63
#